data_63bde4a5ce325606c4314e3378d4a2af
#
_entry.id   63bde4a5ce325606c4314e3378d4a2af
#
_cell.length_a   1.000
_cell.length_b   1.000
_cell.length_c   1.000
_cell.angle_alpha   90.00
_cell.angle_beta   90.00
_cell.angle_gamma   90.00
#
_symmetry.space_group_name_H-M   'P 1'
#
loop_
_entity.id
_entity.type
_entity.pdbx_description
1 polymer ?
#
loop_
_entity_poly.entity_id
_entity_poly.type
_entity_poly.pdbx_seq_one_letter_code
_entity_poly.pdbx_strand_id
1 'polypeptide(L)'
;LPAPKNLVVSRVTEDSARLSWTAPDAAFDSFGIAYPELPIGGEAIVLTVPGSERSYDLTGLKPGTEYFVIIRGVKGGTLSPPLSAIFTT
;
A
#
# COMPACT_ATOMS: atom_id res chain seq x y z
N LEU A 1 -8.75 -13.46 -8.97
CA LEU A 1 -8.55 -12.02 -9.19
C LEU A 1 -7.05 -11.74 -9.27
N PRO A 2 -6.56 -11.17 -10.39
CA PRO A 2 -5.14 -10.89 -10.51
C PRO A 2 -4.68 -9.82 -9.52
N ALA A 3 -3.44 -9.96 -9.02
CA ALA A 3 -2.86 -9.06 -8.05
C ALA A 3 -2.28 -7.81 -8.73
N PRO A 4 -2.24 -6.65 -8.05
CA PRO A 4 -1.41 -5.55 -8.50
C PRO A 4 0.05 -5.96 -8.52
N LYS A 5 0.88 -5.24 -9.29
CA LYS A 5 2.30 -5.56 -9.48
C LYS A 5 3.15 -4.29 -9.38
N ASN A 6 4.47 -4.51 -9.27
CA ASN A 6 5.45 -3.43 -9.34
C ASN A 6 5.21 -2.33 -8.31
N LEU A 7 5.02 -2.73 -7.06
CA LEU A 7 4.91 -1.76 -5.97
C LEU A 7 6.27 -1.09 -5.76
N VAL A 8 6.29 0.22 -5.93
CA VAL A 8 7.49 1.04 -5.76
C VAL A 8 7.22 2.08 -4.69
N VAL A 9 8.15 2.22 -3.75
CA VAL A 9 8.12 3.28 -2.75
C VAL A 9 9.14 4.32 -3.16
N SER A 10 8.70 5.56 -3.28
CA SER A 10 9.55 6.68 -3.71
C SER A 10 9.27 7.92 -2.88
N ARG A 11 10.12 8.95 -3.05
CA ARG A 11 9.96 10.23 -2.35
C ARG A 11 9.79 10.06 -0.85
N VAL A 12 10.56 9.15 -0.26
CA VAL A 12 10.51 8.92 1.18
C VAL A 12 11.14 10.10 1.91
N THR A 13 10.37 10.66 2.85
CA THR A 13 10.81 11.73 3.74
C THR A 13 10.69 11.25 5.19
N GLU A 14 10.92 12.14 6.14
CA GLU A 14 10.82 11.80 7.56
C GLU A 14 9.40 11.40 7.97
N ASP A 15 8.39 11.90 7.26
CA ASP A 15 6.99 11.72 7.65
C ASP A 15 6.09 11.30 6.51
N SER A 16 6.64 11.06 5.32
CA SER A 16 5.83 10.68 4.16
C SER A 16 6.58 9.75 3.20
N ALA A 17 5.82 9.10 2.35
CA ALA A 17 6.33 8.25 1.28
C ALA A 17 5.29 8.14 0.19
N ARG A 18 5.73 7.97 -1.04
CA ARG A 18 4.83 7.79 -2.17
C ARG A 18 4.85 6.34 -2.62
N LEU A 19 3.68 5.72 -2.68
CA LEU A 19 3.50 4.38 -3.22
C LEU A 19 3.04 4.48 -4.66
N SER A 20 3.58 3.63 -5.52
CA SER A 20 3.13 3.50 -6.91
C SER A 20 3.05 2.02 -7.25
N TRP A 21 2.06 1.64 -8.02
CA TRP A 21 1.88 0.26 -8.44
C TRP A 21 1.22 0.20 -9.80
N THR A 22 1.31 -0.96 -10.43
CA THR A 22 0.57 -1.25 -11.66
C THR A 22 -0.49 -2.30 -11.34
N ALA A 23 -1.53 -2.34 -12.13
CA ALA A 23 -2.57 -3.33 -11.99
C ALA A 23 -2.95 -3.86 -13.36
N PRO A 24 -3.29 -5.17 -13.47
CA PRO A 24 -3.78 -5.69 -14.73
C PRO A 24 -5.12 -5.04 -15.10
N ASP A 25 -5.54 -5.25 -16.34
CA ASP A 25 -6.75 -4.68 -16.95
C ASP A 25 -8.04 -5.20 -16.31
N ALA A 26 -8.04 -5.48 -15.04
CA ALA A 26 -9.24 -5.81 -14.29
C ALA A 26 -9.79 -4.53 -13.68
N ALA A 27 -11.09 -4.33 -13.78
CA ALA A 27 -11.73 -3.19 -13.15
C ALA A 27 -11.83 -3.43 -11.65
N PHE A 28 -10.87 -2.93 -10.89
CA PHE A 28 -10.91 -3.03 -9.43
C PHE A 28 -11.88 -1.99 -8.87
N ASP A 29 -12.64 -2.39 -7.84
CA ASP A 29 -13.51 -1.46 -7.11
C ASP A 29 -12.67 -0.53 -6.23
N SER A 30 -11.65 -1.09 -5.58
CA SER A 30 -10.77 -0.33 -4.69
C SER A 30 -9.47 -1.10 -4.46
N PHE A 31 -8.53 -0.44 -3.77
CA PHE A 31 -7.34 -1.07 -3.22
C PHE A 31 -7.30 -0.86 -1.73
N GLY A 32 -6.99 -1.92 -0.99
CA GLY A 32 -6.74 -1.85 0.45
C GLY A 32 -5.24 -1.77 0.69
N ILE A 33 -4.81 -0.77 1.44
CA ILE A 33 -3.40 -0.56 1.79
C ILE A 33 -3.24 -0.62 3.29
N ALA A 34 -2.35 -1.49 3.78
CA ALA A 34 -1.97 -1.55 5.18
C ALA A 34 -0.47 -1.29 5.30
N TYR A 35 -0.06 -0.52 6.31
CA TYR A 35 1.36 -0.21 6.49
C TYR A 35 1.74 -0.20 7.97
N PRO A 36 1.76 -1.38 8.63
CA PRO A 36 2.18 -1.47 10.01
C PRO A 36 3.65 -1.14 10.18
N GLU A 37 3.99 -0.57 11.35
CA GLU A 37 5.39 -0.36 11.72
C GLU A 37 6.04 -1.70 12.06
N LEU A 38 7.33 -1.80 11.78
CA LEU A 38 8.13 -2.96 12.19
C LEU A 38 8.95 -2.63 13.45
N PRO A 39 9.13 -3.59 14.37
CA PRO A 39 8.54 -4.93 14.35
C PRO A 39 7.01 -4.89 14.51
N ILE A 40 6.35 -5.86 13.89
CA ILE A 40 4.89 -5.94 13.92
C ILE A 40 4.45 -6.22 15.35
N GLY A 41 3.64 -5.36 15.92
CA GLY A 41 3.17 -5.51 17.29
C GLY A 41 2.17 -4.44 17.68
N GLY A 42 1.91 -3.49 16.81
CA GLY A 42 0.94 -2.43 17.01
C GLY A 42 -0.23 -2.52 16.05
N GLU A 43 -1.09 -1.55 16.11
CA GLU A 43 -2.22 -1.44 15.19
C GLU A 43 -1.72 -1.08 13.78
N ALA A 44 -2.19 -1.80 12.78
CA ALA A 44 -1.95 -1.45 11.39
C ALA A 44 -2.94 -0.38 10.96
N ILE A 45 -2.44 0.65 10.28
CA ILE A 45 -3.31 1.64 9.64
C ILE A 45 -3.73 1.06 8.29
N VAL A 46 -5.02 1.01 8.05
CA VAL A 46 -5.59 0.49 6.80
C VAL A 46 -6.28 1.61 6.06
N LEU A 47 -5.93 1.77 4.79
CA LEU A 47 -6.53 2.76 3.90
C LEU A 47 -7.26 2.08 2.77
N THR A 48 -8.29 2.73 2.26
CA THR A 48 -8.99 2.31 1.05
C THR A 48 -8.83 3.39 0.00
N VAL A 49 -8.36 3.01 -1.19
CA VAL A 49 -8.20 3.93 -2.33
C VAL A 49 -9.07 3.47 -3.47
N PRO A 50 -9.60 4.41 -4.28
CA PRO A 50 -10.39 4.04 -5.45
C PRO A 50 -9.64 3.12 -6.40
N GLY A 51 -10.34 2.21 -7.07
CA GLY A 51 -9.73 1.24 -7.96
C GLY A 51 -9.09 1.82 -9.22
N SER A 52 -9.36 3.08 -9.52
CA SER A 52 -8.72 3.80 -10.63
C SER A 52 -7.35 4.37 -10.26
N GLU A 53 -7.02 4.43 -8.98
CA GLU A 53 -5.74 4.97 -8.52
C GLU A 53 -4.59 4.00 -8.76
N ARG A 54 -3.41 4.53 -9.03
CA ARG A 54 -2.16 3.77 -9.23
C ARG A 54 -1.03 4.31 -8.38
N SER A 55 -1.32 5.28 -7.54
CA SER A 55 -0.36 5.84 -6.58
C SER A 55 -1.09 6.43 -5.39
N TYR A 56 -0.37 6.54 -4.28
CA TYR A 56 -0.91 7.14 -3.08
C TYR A 56 0.24 7.69 -2.24
N ASP A 57 0.04 8.86 -1.64
CA ASP A 57 1.02 9.47 -0.76
C ASP A 57 0.66 9.14 0.69
N LEU A 58 1.51 8.41 1.37
CA LEU A 58 1.39 8.17 2.81
C LEU A 58 1.92 9.38 3.56
N THR A 59 1.19 9.83 4.56
CA THR A 59 1.57 10.98 5.39
C THR A 59 1.43 10.65 6.86
N GLY A 60 1.97 11.51 7.74
CA GLY A 60 1.89 11.29 9.17
C GLY A 60 2.73 10.11 9.67
N LEU A 61 3.78 9.75 8.93
CA LEU A 61 4.67 8.68 9.32
C LEU A 61 5.67 9.16 10.39
N LYS A 62 6.19 8.22 11.18
CA LYS A 62 7.21 8.52 12.19
C LYS A 62 8.60 8.52 11.55
N PRO A 63 9.48 9.46 11.92
CA PRO A 63 10.86 9.47 11.43
C PRO A 63 11.64 8.23 11.88
N GLY A 64 12.59 7.80 11.06
CA GLY A 64 13.48 6.69 11.39
C GLY A 64 12.79 5.37 11.66
N THR A 65 11.62 5.14 11.06
CA THR A 65 10.78 3.98 11.34
C THR A 65 10.66 3.12 10.09
N GLU A 66 10.75 1.82 10.26
CA GLU A 66 10.57 0.84 9.19
C GLU A 66 9.10 0.47 9.08
N TYR A 67 8.58 0.53 7.86
CA TYR A 67 7.18 0.21 7.57
C TYR A 67 7.08 -0.95 6.58
N PHE A 68 6.10 -1.82 6.81
CA PHE A 68 5.77 -2.92 5.92
C PHE A 68 4.46 -2.58 5.21
N VAL A 69 4.54 -2.29 3.92
CA VAL A 69 3.37 -1.92 3.13
C VAL A 69 2.80 -3.14 2.44
N ILE A 70 1.49 -3.34 2.57
CA ILE A 70 0.76 -4.41 1.90
C ILE A 70 -0.39 -3.77 1.12
N ILE A 71 -0.51 -4.11 -0.18
CA ILE A 71 -1.60 -3.63 -1.01
C ILE A 71 -2.34 -4.82 -1.62
N ARG A 72 -3.67 -4.73 -1.66
CA ARG A 72 -4.55 -5.73 -2.27
C ARG A 72 -5.60 -5.04 -3.11
N GLY A 73 -5.92 -5.62 -4.27
CA GLY A 73 -7.06 -5.18 -5.06
C GLY A 73 -8.34 -5.79 -4.53
N VAL A 74 -9.43 -5.06 -4.63
CA VAL A 74 -10.76 -5.51 -4.21
C VAL A 74 -11.72 -5.40 -5.40
N LYS A 75 -12.44 -6.47 -5.67
CA LYS A 75 -13.46 -6.48 -6.73
C LYS A 75 -14.61 -7.41 -6.32
N GLY A 76 -15.81 -6.87 -6.25
CA GLY A 76 -17.00 -7.65 -5.93
C GLY A 76 -16.91 -8.40 -4.60
N GLY A 77 -16.23 -7.82 -3.61
CA GLY A 77 -16.02 -8.47 -2.32
C GLY A 77 -14.91 -9.50 -2.30
N THR A 78 -14.20 -9.69 -3.43
CA THR A 78 -13.07 -10.61 -3.52
C THR A 78 -11.76 -9.85 -3.42
N LEU A 79 -10.81 -10.37 -2.63
CA LEU A 79 -9.50 -9.77 -2.46
C LEU A 79 -8.49 -10.47 -3.38
N SER A 80 -7.59 -9.67 -3.97
CA SER A 80 -6.45 -10.21 -4.71
C SER A 80 -5.37 -10.70 -3.74
N PRO A 81 -4.40 -11.50 -4.22
CA PRO A 81 -3.21 -11.78 -3.43
C PRO A 81 -2.48 -10.49 -3.04
N PRO A 82 -1.80 -10.46 -1.89
CA PRO A 82 -1.13 -9.26 -1.44
C PRO A 82 0.14 -8.97 -2.23
N LEU A 83 0.43 -7.69 -2.40
CA LEU A 83 1.69 -7.19 -2.90
C LEU A 83 2.32 -6.37 -1.77
N SER A 84 3.60 -6.58 -1.47
CA SER A 84 4.21 -5.96 -0.32
C SER A 84 5.56 -5.33 -0.62
N ALA A 85 5.94 -4.37 0.21
CA ALA A 85 7.25 -3.73 0.18
C ALA A 85 7.61 -3.22 1.57
N ILE A 86 8.90 -3.03 1.83
CA ILE A 86 9.40 -2.48 3.09
C ILE A 86 10.15 -1.20 2.76
N PHE A 87 9.95 -0.18 3.57
CA PHE A 87 10.71 1.06 3.47
C PHE A 87 10.98 1.64 4.86
N THR A 88 11.98 2.52 4.95
CA THR A 88 12.35 3.21 6.20
C THR A 88 12.32 4.71 5.95
N THR A 89 11.65 5.46 6.83
CA THR A 89 11.56 6.92 6.78
C THR A 89 12.82 7.65 7.29
#